data_d29b555117c1dba2d6842984bcf5ab5c
#
_entry.id   d29b555117c1dba2d6842984bcf5ab5c
#
_cell.length_a   1.000
_cell.length_b   1.000
_cell.length_c   1.000
_cell.angle_alpha   90.00
_cell.angle_beta   90.00
_cell.angle_gamma   90.00
#
_symmetry.space_group_name_H-M   'P 1'
#
loop_
_entity.id
_entity.type
_entity.pdbx_description
1 polymer ?
#
loop_
_entity_poly.entity_id
_entity_poly.type
_entity_poly.pdbx_seq_one_letter_code
_entity_poly.pdbx_strand_id
1 'polypeptide(L)' 'MKPYITRATRYTVSQLGESLFSEQAIQVELEDEAAGEYIKITTQFEDAEKQQIGIDIDEWPHVAAAVRKLIRESKRNNS' A
#
# COMPACT_ATOMS: atom_id res chain seq x y z
N MET A 1 -26.45 13.18 19.76
CA MET A 1 -26.02 12.04 18.91
C MET A 1 -24.97 12.52 17.92
N LYS A 2 -23.85 11.80 17.81
CA LYS A 2 -22.82 12.18 16.84
C LYS A 2 -23.19 11.66 15.45
N PRO A 3 -22.97 12.45 14.42
CA PRO A 3 -23.25 11.98 13.06
C PRO A 3 -22.33 10.82 12.70
N TYR A 4 -22.80 9.98 11.78
CA TYR A 4 -22.01 8.88 11.25
C TYR A 4 -21.38 9.29 9.93
N ILE A 5 -20.17 8.76 9.68
CA ILE A 5 -19.51 8.93 8.39
C ILE A 5 -19.09 7.55 7.88
N THR A 6 -18.99 7.44 6.57
CA THR A 6 -18.50 6.22 5.93
C THR A 6 -17.19 6.57 5.21
N ARG A 7 -16.14 5.80 5.47
CA ARG A 7 -14.86 6.05 4.80
C ARG A 7 -14.19 4.72 4.49
N ALA A 8 -13.45 4.70 3.40
CA ALA A 8 -12.65 3.54 3.06
C ALA A 8 -11.38 3.55 3.88
N THR A 9 -11.03 2.40 4.47
CA THR A 9 -9.79 2.24 5.22
C THR A 9 -8.87 1.19 4.61
N ARG A 10 -9.31 0.52 3.54
CA ARG A 10 -8.53 -0.52 2.88
C ARG A 10 -8.83 -0.54 1.39
N TYR A 11 -7.79 -0.70 0.60
CA TYR A 11 -7.89 -0.97 -0.83
C TYR A 11 -7.03 -2.17 -1.16
N THR A 12 -7.46 -2.94 -2.15
CA THR A 12 -6.71 -4.07 -2.67
C THR A 12 -6.24 -3.75 -4.08
N VAL A 13 -4.95 -3.91 -4.32
CA VAL A 13 -4.37 -3.73 -5.64
C VAL A 13 -4.07 -5.12 -6.20
N SER A 14 -4.70 -5.46 -7.32
CA SER A 14 -4.54 -6.77 -7.95
C SER A 14 -4.60 -6.61 -9.46
N GLN A 15 -4.16 -7.64 -10.18
CA GLN A 15 -4.28 -7.64 -11.62
C GLN A 15 -5.74 -7.90 -12.02
N LEU A 16 -6.17 -7.25 -13.09
CA LEU A 16 -7.50 -7.45 -13.62
C LEU A 16 -7.70 -8.92 -14.00
N GLY A 17 -8.79 -9.51 -13.51
CA GLY A 17 -9.08 -10.91 -13.76
C GLY A 17 -8.58 -11.87 -12.69
N GLU A 18 -7.74 -11.41 -11.77
CA GLU A 18 -7.26 -12.23 -10.68
C GLU A 18 -8.20 -12.14 -9.47
N SER A 19 -8.11 -13.13 -8.58
CA SER A 19 -8.88 -13.12 -7.34
C SER A 19 -8.45 -11.95 -6.47
N LEU A 20 -9.43 -11.32 -5.81
CA LEU A 20 -9.15 -10.23 -4.87
C LEU A 20 -8.31 -10.67 -3.68
N PHE A 21 -8.35 -11.95 -3.37
CA PHE A 21 -7.62 -12.50 -2.22
C PHE A 21 -6.44 -13.37 -2.65
N SER A 22 -5.97 -13.18 -3.88
CA SER A 22 -4.80 -13.93 -4.35
C SER A 22 -3.56 -13.54 -3.54
N GLU A 23 -2.60 -14.45 -3.49
CA GLU A 23 -1.36 -14.21 -2.77
C GLU A 23 -0.55 -13.05 -3.35
N GLN A 24 -0.81 -12.71 -4.60
CA GLN A 24 -0.10 -11.62 -5.28
C GLN A 24 -0.76 -10.27 -5.11
N ALA A 25 -1.92 -10.22 -4.47
CA ALA A 25 -2.61 -8.96 -4.24
C ALA A 25 -1.91 -8.16 -3.14
N ILE A 26 -1.87 -6.84 -3.31
CA ILE A 26 -1.29 -5.92 -2.34
C ILE A 26 -2.42 -5.23 -1.61
N GLN A 27 -2.40 -5.25 -0.30
CA GLN A 27 -3.41 -4.56 0.51
C GLN A 27 -2.82 -3.28 1.08
N VAL A 28 -3.54 -2.18 0.91
CA VAL A 28 -3.16 -0.87 1.43
C VAL A 28 -4.22 -0.46 2.45
N GLU A 29 -3.81 -0.31 3.70
CA GLU A 29 -4.73 -0.05 4.81
C GLU A 29 -4.33 1.20 5.58
N LEU A 30 -5.34 1.89 6.10
CA LEU A 30 -5.14 2.98 7.05
C LEU A 30 -5.27 2.40 8.46
N GLU A 31 -4.22 2.54 9.25
CA GLU A 31 -4.22 2.12 10.65
C GLU A 31 -4.14 3.34 11.55
N ASP A 32 -4.76 3.25 12.72
CA ASP A 32 -4.75 4.33 13.68
C ASP A 32 -4.31 3.77 15.03
N GLU A 33 -3.13 4.15 15.45
CA GLU A 33 -2.59 3.74 16.75
C GLU A 33 -2.32 4.97 17.60
N ALA A 34 -1.87 4.74 18.83
CA ALA A 34 -1.65 5.81 19.80
C ALA A 34 -0.69 6.90 19.28
N ALA A 35 0.22 6.53 18.40
CA ALA A 35 1.17 7.48 17.81
C ALA A 35 0.59 8.23 16.60
N GLY A 36 -0.63 7.90 16.16
CA GLY A 36 -1.29 8.55 15.04
C GLY A 36 -1.59 7.60 13.90
N GLU A 37 -2.11 8.14 12.81
CA GLU A 37 -2.48 7.35 11.65
C GLU A 37 -1.25 7.05 10.77
N TYR A 38 -1.23 5.85 10.22
CA TYR A 38 -0.18 5.48 9.26
C TYR A 38 -0.75 4.55 8.18
N ILE A 39 -0.04 4.43 7.08
CA ILE A 39 -0.42 3.53 5.99
C ILE A 39 0.34 2.22 6.15
N LYS A 40 -0.38 1.12 6.17
CA LYS A 40 0.20 -0.22 6.23
C LYS A 40 0.02 -0.89 4.87
N ILE A 41 1.12 -1.35 4.30
CA ILE A 41 1.12 -2.11 3.04
C ILE A 41 1.45 -3.55 3.36
N THR A 42 0.58 -4.46 2.93
CA THR A 42 0.76 -5.89 3.15
C THR A 42 0.90 -6.59 1.81
N THR A 43 1.96 -7.36 1.66
CA THR A 43 2.20 -8.17 0.47
C THR A 43 2.50 -9.60 0.88
N GLN A 44 2.22 -10.53 -0.03
CA GLN A 44 2.59 -11.92 0.17
C GLN A 44 2.96 -12.51 -1.20
N PHE A 45 4.18 -12.99 -1.30
CA PHE A 45 4.62 -13.69 -2.50
C PHE A 45 4.34 -15.19 -2.31
N GLU A 46 4.16 -15.90 -3.42
CA GLU A 46 3.94 -17.33 -3.39
C GLU A 46 5.03 -18.02 -2.57
N ASP A 47 4.62 -18.89 -1.64
CA ASP A 47 5.49 -19.65 -0.74
C ASP A 47 6.32 -18.79 0.22
N ALA A 48 6.03 -17.51 0.34
CA ALA A 48 6.72 -16.62 1.26
C ALA A 48 5.79 -16.18 2.39
N GLU A 49 6.40 -15.77 3.50
CA GLU A 49 5.65 -15.22 4.59
C GLU A 49 5.06 -13.86 4.22
N LYS A 50 3.91 -13.57 4.81
CA LYS A 50 3.25 -12.29 4.64
C LYS A 50 4.14 -11.18 5.16
N GLN A 51 4.38 -10.16 4.34
CA GLN A 51 5.23 -9.05 4.69
C GLN A 51 4.40 -7.78 4.82
N GLN A 52 4.72 -6.98 5.83
CA GLN A 52 4.02 -5.74 6.12
C GLN A 52 5.02 -4.62 6.37
N ILE A 53 4.66 -3.43 5.92
CA ILE A 53 5.43 -2.22 6.20
C ILE A 53 4.47 -1.11 6.56
N GLY A 54 4.80 -0.32 7.58
CA GLY A 54 4.03 0.84 7.99
C GLY A 54 4.77 2.12 7.65
N ILE A 55 4.07 3.08 7.08
CA ILE A 55 4.63 4.37 6.68
C ILE A 55 3.71 5.47 7.18
N ASP A 56 4.25 6.43 7.93
CA ASP A 56 3.48 7.57 8.40
C ASP A 56 2.91 8.36 7.22
N ILE A 57 1.73 8.93 7.43
CA ILE A 57 1.05 9.69 6.38
C ILE A 57 1.95 10.82 5.87
N ASP A 58 2.66 11.49 6.77
CA ASP A 58 3.53 12.61 6.38
C ASP A 58 4.75 12.17 5.59
N GLU A 59 5.18 10.93 5.76
CA GLU A 59 6.32 10.37 5.02
C GLU A 59 5.93 9.86 3.65
N TRP A 60 4.67 9.50 3.47
CA TRP A 60 4.22 8.85 2.25
C TRP A 60 4.51 9.63 0.96
N PRO A 61 4.26 10.97 0.91
CA PRO A 61 4.56 11.71 -0.32
C PRO A 61 6.02 11.59 -0.74
N HIS A 62 6.93 11.54 0.22
CA HIS A 62 8.36 11.41 -0.05
C HIS A 62 8.71 10.01 -0.55
N VAL A 63 8.12 8.99 0.05
CA VAL A 63 8.31 7.61 -0.39
C VAL A 63 7.76 7.42 -1.80
N ALA A 64 6.56 7.93 -2.07
CA ALA A 64 5.94 7.83 -3.39
C ALA A 64 6.78 8.53 -4.45
N ALA A 65 7.33 9.69 -4.12
CA ALA A 65 8.18 10.43 -5.06
C ALA A 65 9.46 9.65 -5.38
N ALA A 66 10.06 9.02 -4.36
CA ALA A 66 11.25 8.20 -4.56
C ALA A 66 10.95 6.99 -5.45
N VAL A 67 9.82 6.33 -5.22
CA VAL A 67 9.41 5.19 -6.03
C VAL A 67 9.23 5.61 -7.49
N ARG A 68 8.52 6.73 -7.74
CA ARG A 68 8.31 7.23 -9.10
C ARG A 68 9.63 7.55 -9.79
N LYS A 69 10.58 8.13 -9.04
CA LYS A 69 11.89 8.48 -9.58
C LYS A 69 12.66 7.21 -10.00
N LEU A 70 12.65 6.19 -9.16
CA LEU A 70 13.32 4.92 -9.47
C LEU A 70 12.69 4.24 -10.69
N ILE A 71 11.38 4.25 -10.80
CA ILE A 71 10.68 3.67 -11.95
C ILE A 71 11.10 4.38 -13.23
N ARG A 72 11.16 5.72 -13.19
CA ARG A 72 11.56 6.53 -14.35
C ARG A 72 12.99 6.24 -14.76
N GLU A 73 13.89 6.15 -13.81
CA GLU A 73 15.30 5.85 -14.08
C GLU A 73 15.46 4.43 -14.62
N SER A 74 14.71 3.48 -14.07
CA SER A 74 14.75 2.10 -14.55
C SER A 74 14.31 1.99 -16.01
N LYS A 75 13.22 2.67 -16.38
CA LYS A 75 12.74 2.67 -17.76
C LYS A 75 13.74 3.31 -18.71
N ARG A 76 14.41 4.38 -18.26
CA ARG A 76 15.43 5.06 -19.07
C ARG A 76 16.62 4.14 -19.34
N ASN A 77 17.03 3.37 -18.34
CA ASN A 77 18.18 2.50 -18.46
C ASN A 77 17.91 1.25 -19.30
N ASN A 78 16.65 0.87 -19.42
CA ASN A 78 16.23 -0.32 -20.14
C ASN A 78 15.76 -0.05 -21.57
N SER A 79 15.79 1.18 -21.99
CA SER A 79 15.32 1.57 -23.33
C SER A 79 16.40 1.45 -24.38
#